data_d23d25beb3b937f8b50c37e34deed340
#
_entry.id   d23d25beb3b937f8b50c37e34deed340
#
_cell.length_a   1.000
_cell.length_b   1.000
_cell.length_c   1.000
_cell.angle_alpha   90.00
_cell.angle_beta   90.00
_cell.angle_gamma   90.00
#
_symmetry.space_group_name_H-M   'P 1'
#
loop_
_entity.id
_entity.type
_entity.pdbx_description
1 polymer ?
#
loop_
_entity_poly.entity_id
_entity_poly.type
_entity_poly.pdbx_seq_one_letter_code
_entity_poly.pdbx_strand_id
1 'polypeptide(L)'
;MSAPALKNFEPKDPVQLSPPKDDPISVEKLGEADGSAEGRPVYVAIKGIVFDVSNNRSSYGPGGSYHVFAGKDASRALAKSSVKPEDAIAKWDDLGDKEKRVLNDWYTFFSKRYNIVGRVVGSDH
;
A
#
# COMPACT_ATOMS: atom_id res chain seq x y z
N MET A 1 0.91 -11.31 -10.23
CA MET A 1 0.12 -10.77 -9.10
C MET A 1 -1.31 -10.54 -9.56
N SER A 2 -2.26 -10.84 -8.73
CA SER A 2 -3.67 -10.60 -9.04
C SER A 2 -4.34 -9.87 -7.88
N ALA A 3 -5.45 -9.18 -8.18
CA ALA A 3 -6.22 -8.50 -7.15
C ALA A 3 -6.84 -9.51 -6.18
N PRO A 4 -7.15 -9.08 -4.94
CA PRO A 4 -7.86 -9.95 -3.99
C PRO A 4 -9.21 -10.36 -4.52
N ALA A 5 -9.72 -11.49 -4.06
CA ALA A 5 -11.06 -11.93 -4.44
C ALA A 5 -12.11 -10.92 -3.95
N LEU A 6 -13.02 -10.52 -4.82
CA LEU A 6 -13.98 -9.45 -4.53
C LEU A 6 -14.94 -9.77 -3.39
N LYS A 7 -15.27 -11.04 -3.22
CA LYS A 7 -16.28 -11.45 -2.24
C LYS A 7 -15.74 -11.79 -0.87
N ASN A 8 -14.43 -11.65 -0.66
CA ASN A 8 -13.84 -11.99 0.64
C ASN A 8 -12.60 -11.16 0.92
N PHE A 9 -12.82 -9.95 1.40
CA PHE A 9 -11.74 -9.08 1.82
C PHE A 9 -11.36 -9.27 3.29
N GLU A 10 -12.16 -10.03 4.03
CA GLU A 10 -11.88 -10.24 5.44
C GLU A 10 -10.64 -11.11 5.64
N PRO A 11 -9.78 -10.78 6.60
CA PRO A 11 -8.62 -11.62 6.89
C PRO A 11 -9.06 -12.98 7.41
N LYS A 12 -8.25 -13.98 7.16
CA LYS A 12 -8.51 -15.34 7.62
C LYS A 12 -8.63 -15.40 9.14
N ASP A 13 -7.75 -14.69 9.83
CA ASP A 13 -7.79 -14.57 11.28
C ASP A 13 -8.21 -13.16 11.66
N PRO A 14 -8.90 -12.97 12.81
CA PRO A 14 -9.28 -11.64 13.24
C PRO A 14 -8.05 -10.73 13.39
N VAL A 15 -8.18 -9.49 12.92
CA VAL A 15 -7.12 -8.49 13.01
C VAL A 15 -7.60 -7.36 13.91
N GLN A 16 -6.79 -7.04 14.91
CA GLN A 16 -7.05 -5.92 15.81
C GLN A 16 -6.45 -4.67 15.19
N LEU A 17 -7.29 -3.83 14.63
CA LEU A 17 -6.83 -2.59 14.00
C LEU A 17 -7.07 -1.41 14.93
N SER A 18 -6.09 -0.49 14.97
CA SER A 18 -6.21 0.78 15.65
C SER A 18 -7.08 1.73 14.83
N PRO A 19 -7.70 2.75 15.46
CA PRO A 19 -8.41 3.76 14.70
C PRO A 19 -7.49 4.41 13.65
N PRO A 20 -8.00 4.73 12.46
CA PRO A 20 -7.18 5.36 11.43
C PRO A 20 -6.59 6.69 11.90
N LYS A 21 -5.34 6.94 11.53
CA LYS A 21 -4.64 8.20 11.80
C LYS A 21 -4.56 9.02 10.52
N ASP A 22 -4.47 10.34 10.69
CA ASP A 22 -4.38 11.27 9.58
C ASP A 22 -3.10 12.10 9.66
N ASP A 23 -2.03 11.51 10.19
CA ASP A 23 -0.75 12.20 10.33
C ASP A 23 -0.16 12.47 8.94
N PRO A 24 0.36 13.68 8.70
CA PRO A 24 1.02 13.94 7.42
C PRO A 24 2.36 13.20 7.35
N ILE A 25 2.57 12.50 6.26
CA ILE A 25 3.80 11.74 6.01
C ILE A 25 4.37 12.22 4.68
N SER A 26 5.56 12.80 4.71
CA SER A 26 6.20 13.28 3.48
C SER A 26 6.61 12.11 2.59
N VAL A 27 6.78 12.39 1.30
CA VAL A 27 7.25 11.38 0.34
C VAL A 27 8.62 10.84 0.78
N GLU A 28 9.49 11.70 1.28
CA GLU A 28 10.81 11.30 1.77
C GLU A 28 10.69 10.37 2.98
N LYS A 29 9.82 10.71 3.92
CA LYS A 29 9.61 9.89 5.11
C LYS A 29 8.99 8.55 4.77
N LEU A 30 8.05 8.55 3.82
CA LEU A 30 7.47 7.31 3.31
C LEU A 30 8.56 6.43 2.71
N GLY A 31 9.46 7.00 1.92
CA GLY A 31 10.56 6.27 1.31
C GLY A 31 11.51 5.62 2.31
N GLU A 32 11.64 6.19 3.51
CA GLU A 32 12.47 5.58 4.55
C GLU A 32 11.82 4.36 5.18
N ALA A 33 10.52 4.18 5.00
CA ALA A 33 9.77 3.07 5.58
C ALA A 33 9.60 1.94 4.57
N ASP A 34 10.70 1.52 3.94
CA ASP A 34 10.70 0.46 2.93
C ASP A 34 11.23 -0.87 3.46
N GLY A 35 11.51 -0.94 4.76
CA GLY A 35 11.98 -2.17 5.39
C GLY A 35 13.47 -2.41 5.27
N SER A 36 14.21 -1.53 4.57
CA SER A 36 15.66 -1.70 4.41
C SER A 36 16.43 -1.40 5.67
N ALA A 37 15.88 -0.57 6.56
CA ALA A 37 16.51 -0.23 7.82
C ALA A 37 15.92 -1.06 8.94
N GLU A 38 16.78 -1.71 9.73
CA GLU A 38 16.35 -2.50 10.86
C GLU A 38 15.67 -1.61 11.90
N GLY A 39 14.58 -2.11 12.47
CA GLY A 39 13.84 -1.36 13.49
C GLY A 39 12.87 -0.33 12.94
N ARG A 40 12.81 -0.14 11.64
CA ARG A 40 11.87 0.79 11.02
C ARG A 40 10.66 0.04 10.45
N PRO A 41 9.49 0.69 10.43
CA PRO A 41 8.30 0.06 9.87
C PRO A 41 8.40 -0.09 8.35
N VAL A 42 7.51 -0.91 7.79
CA VAL A 42 7.31 -1.02 6.35
C VAL A 42 5.96 -0.42 6.04
N TYR A 43 5.93 0.61 5.19
CA TYR A 43 4.70 1.30 4.79
C TYR A 43 4.46 1.13 3.30
N VAL A 44 3.17 1.03 2.94
CA VAL A 44 2.72 1.09 1.54
C VAL A 44 1.56 2.08 1.51
N ALA A 45 1.56 2.99 0.56
CA ALA A 45 0.45 3.93 0.41
C ALA A 45 -0.40 3.56 -0.79
N ILE A 46 -1.71 3.76 -0.66
CA ILE A 46 -2.70 3.57 -1.72
C ILE A 46 -3.60 4.79 -1.73
N LYS A 47 -3.66 5.47 -2.87
CA LYS A 47 -4.47 6.69 -3.04
C LYS A 47 -4.12 7.74 -1.99
N GLY A 48 -2.84 7.82 -1.65
CA GLY A 48 -2.34 8.78 -0.67
C GLY A 48 -2.53 8.36 0.79
N ILE A 49 -3.16 7.23 1.06
CA ILE A 49 -3.38 6.74 2.43
C ILE A 49 -2.28 5.74 2.76
N VAL A 50 -1.59 5.95 3.89
CA VAL A 50 -0.44 5.14 4.28
C VAL A 50 -0.86 4.01 5.21
N PHE A 51 -0.52 2.79 4.83
CA PHE A 51 -0.78 1.58 5.60
C PHE A 51 0.52 1.03 6.17
N ASP A 52 0.46 0.57 7.42
CA ASP A 52 1.59 -0.10 8.06
C ASP A 52 1.49 -1.59 7.78
N VAL A 53 2.37 -2.09 6.92
CA VAL A 53 2.40 -3.49 6.54
C VAL A 53 3.53 -4.25 7.22
N SER A 54 4.07 -3.72 8.32
CA SER A 54 5.21 -4.31 9.03
C SER A 54 4.97 -5.75 9.47
N ASN A 55 3.73 -6.11 9.77
CA ASN A 55 3.39 -7.48 10.17
C ASN A 55 3.49 -8.47 9.01
N ASN A 56 3.59 -7.99 7.79
CA ASN A 56 3.77 -8.83 6.61
C ASN A 56 5.10 -8.54 5.94
N ARG A 57 6.15 -8.45 6.74
CA ARG A 57 7.48 -8.11 6.27
C ARG A 57 8.03 -9.16 5.29
N SER A 58 7.58 -10.40 5.40
CA SER A 58 7.99 -11.45 4.46
C SER A 58 7.59 -11.15 3.02
N SER A 59 6.48 -10.43 2.82
CA SER A 59 6.01 -10.05 1.48
C SER A 59 6.50 -8.68 1.05
N TYR A 60 6.52 -7.70 1.95
CA TYR A 60 6.80 -6.30 1.61
C TYR A 60 8.21 -5.85 1.99
N GLY A 61 8.89 -6.56 2.88
CA GLY A 61 10.26 -6.23 3.24
C GLY A 61 11.26 -6.67 2.17
N PRO A 62 12.54 -6.41 2.39
CA PRO A 62 13.59 -6.81 1.43
C PRO A 62 13.53 -8.30 1.12
N GLY A 63 13.61 -8.65 -0.15
CA GLY A 63 13.49 -10.03 -0.60
C GLY A 63 12.07 -10.53 -0.79
N GLY A 64 11.07 -9.79 -0.36
CA GLY A 64 9.68 -10.18 -0.52
C GLY A 64 9.15 -9.95 -1.93
N SER A 65 8.10 -10.70 -2.29
CA SER A 65 7.50 -10.61 -3.64
C SER A 65 6.92 -9.24 -3.95
N TYR A 66 6.50 -8.51 -2.94
CA TYR A 66 5.85 -7.20 -3.08
C TYR A 66 6.71 -6.06 -2.52
N HIS A 67 8.00 -6.31 -2.32
CA HIS A 67 8.91 -5.28 -1.82
C HIS A 67 8.93 -4.03 -2.71
N VAL A 68 8.63 -4.20 -3.98
CA VAL A 68 8.58 -3.10 -4.95
C VAL A 68 7.58 -2.01 -4.54
N PHE A 69 6.59 -2.35 -3.71
CA PHE A 69 5.57 -1.41 -3.24
C PHE A 69 5.98 -0.68 -1.96
N ALA A 70 6.97 -1.19 -1.25
CA ALA A 70 7.33 -0.66 0.08
C ALA A 70 7.94 0.74 -0.03
N GLY A 71 7.53 1.63 0.89
CA GLY A 71 8.03 2.99 0.92
C GLY A 71 7.51 3.89 -0.19
N LYS A 72 6.42 3.51 -0.84
CA LYS A 72 5.88 4.24 -2.00
C LYS A 72 4.36 4.24 -1.96
N ASP A 73 3.77 5.20 -2.70
CA ASP A 73 2.37 5.10 -3.09
C ASP A 73 2.34 4.25 -4.37
N ALA A 74 1.90 3.01 -4.24
CA ALA A 74 1.94 2.02 -5.30
C ALA A 74 0.61 1.89 -6.04
N SER A 75 -0.22 2.92 -6.01
CA SER A 75 -1.58 2.89 -6.56
C SER A 75 -1.62 2.39 -8.00
N ARG A 76 -0.78 2.94 -8.86
CA ARG A 76 -0.81 2.57 -10.29
C ARG A 76 -0.47 1.09 -10.50
N ALA A 77 0.56 0.60 -9.82
CA ALA A 77 0.96 -0.81 -9.95
C ALA A 77 -0.14 -1.74 -9.46
N LEU A 78 -0.75 -1.41 -8.32
CA LEU A 78 -1.84 -2.22 -7.77
C LEU A 78 -3.04 -2.24 -8.72
N ALA A 79 -3.41 -1.10 -9.28
CA ALA A 79 -4.52 -1.01 -10.23
C ALA A 79 -4.26 -1.84 -11.48
N LYS A 80 -3.02 -1.90 -11.93
CA LYS A 80 -2.62 -2.62 -13.14
C LYS A 80 -2.21 -4.07 -12.87
N SER A 81 -2.26 -4.49 -11.61
CA SER A 81 -1.78 -5.81 -11.17
C SER A 81 -0.33 -6.05 -11.62
N SER A 82 0.52 -5.04 -11.42
CA SER A 82 1.90 -5.03 -11.87
C SER A 82 2.85 -5.00 -10.69
N VAL A 83 3.98 -5.69 -10.82
CA VAL A 83 5.09 -5.62 -9.84
C VAL A 83 6.31 -4.93 -10.44
N LYS A 84 6.12 -4.19 -11.51
CA LYS A 84 7.21 -3.43 -12.13
C LYS A 84 7.48 -2.15 -11.34
N PRO A 85 8.74 -1.83 -11.03
CA PRO A 85 9.07 -0.61 -10.28
C PRO A 85 8.55 0.69 -10.93
N GLU A 86 8.57 0.76 -12.26
CA GLU A 86 8.10 1.94 -12.98
C GLU A 86 6.59 2.18 -12.83
N ASP A 87 5.83 1.15 -12.45
CA ASP A 87 4.40 1.28 -12.18
C ASP A 87 4.09 1.58 -10.72
N ALA A 88 5.06 1.45 -9.82
CA ALA A 88 4.87 1.68 -8.39
C ALA A 88 4.93 3.18 -8.09
N ILE A 89 3.97 3.93 -8.63
CA ILE A 89 3.84 5.37 -8.48
C ILE A 89 2.42 5.74 -8.11
N ALA A 90 2.23 6.98 -7.68
CA ALA A 90 0.95 7.44 -7.15
C ALA A 90 -0.11 7.69 -8.22
N LYS A 91 0.30 8.01 -9.45
CA LYS A 91 -0.65 8.45 -10.48
C LYS A 91 -1.58 7.33 -10.91
N TRP A 92 -2.88 7.51 -10.68
CA TRP A 92 -3.90 6.52 -11.03
C TRP A 92 -5.14 7.12 -11.68
N ASP A 93 -5.28 8.44 -11.67
CA ASP A 93 -6.50 9.12 -12.12
C ASP A 93 -6.73 9.00 -13.63
N ASP A 94 -5.68 8.70 -14.40
CA ASP A 94 -5.75 8.52 -15.85
C ASP A 94 -6.08 7.07 -16.26
N LEU A 95 -6.25 6.17 -15.30
CA LEU A 95 -6.55 4.76 -15.58
C LEU A 95 -8.02 4.57 -15.93
N GLY A 96 -8.32 3.46 -16.60
CA GLY A 96 -9.70 3.09 -16.96
C GLY A 96 -10.51 2.63 -15.76
N ASP A 97 -11.82 2.51 -15.96
CA ASP A 97 -12.75 2.12 -14.89
C ASP A 97 -12.43 0.76 -14.28
N LYS A 98 -12.04 -0.19 -15.13
CA LYS A 98 -11.69 -1.52 -14.66
C LYS A 98 -10.51 -1.49 -13.69
N GLU A 99 -9.48 -0.74 -14.04
CA GLU A 99 -8.28 -0.63 -13.20
C GLU A 99 -8.57 0.14 -11.93
N LYS A 100 -9.42 1.16 -12.01
CA LYS A 100 -9.83 1.90 -10.80
C LYS A 100 -10.61 1.02 -9.85
N ARG A 101 -11.42 0.10 -10.34
CA ARG A 101 -12.11 -0.87 -9.50
C ARG A 101 -11.13 -1.83 -8.81
N VAL A 102 -10.15 -2.31 -9.56
CA VAL A 102 -9.10 -3.16 -8.98
C VAL A 102 -8.36 -2.42 -7.86
N LEU A 103 -8.06 -1.13 -8.08
CA LEU A 103 -7.41 -0.31 -7.06
C LEU A 103 -8.27 -0.18 -5.81
N ASN A 104 -9.57 0.04 -5.97
CA ASN A 104 -10.49 0.12 -4.83
C ASN A 104 -10.58 -1.20 -4.07
N ASP A 105 -10.48 -2.33 -4.77
CA ASP A 105 -10.44 -3.64 -4.14
C ASP A 105 -9.19 -3.79 -3.27
N TRP A 106 -8.05 -3.34 -3.76
CA TRP A 106 -6.81 -3.35 -2.99
C TRP A 106 -6.92 -2.44 -1.76
N TYR A 107 -7.51 -1.26 -1.93
CA TYR A 107 -7.71 -0.34 -0.82
C TYR A 107 -8.57 -0.99 0.27
N THR A 108 -9.67 -1.62 -0.11
CA THR A 108 -10.56 -2.31 0.82
C THR A 108 -9.83 -3.45 1.51
N PHE A 109 -9.08 -4.24 0.75
CA PHE A 109 -8.30 -5.36 1.29
C PHE A 109 -7.29 -4.88 2.34
N PHE A 110 -6.56 -3.80 2.03
CA PHE A 110 -5.57 -3.24 2.96
C PHE A 110 -6.24 -2.65 4.20
N SER A 111 -7.36 -1.96 4.02
CA SER A 111 -8.04 -1.30 5.14
C SER A 111 -8.58 -2.29 6.17
N LYS A 112 -8.81 -3.52 5.77
CA LYS A 112 -9.27 -4.57 6.69
C LYS A 112 -8.13 -5.34 7.33
N ARG A 113 -6.92 -5.19 6.87
CA ARG A 113 -5.77 -5.97 7.33
C ARG A 113 -4.69 -5.15 8.01
N TYR A 114 -4.55 -3.87 7.67
CA TYR A 114 -3.44 -3.05 8.13
C TYR A 114 -3.93 -1.75 8.72
N ASN A 115 -3.17 -1.22 9.68
CA ASN A 115 -3.47 0.08 10.28
C ASN A 115 -3.19 1.20 9.28
N ILE A 116 -4.10 2.18 9.26
CA ILE A 116 -3.86 3.44 8.54
C ILE A 116 -3.10 4.35 9.49
N VAL A 117 -1.89 4.74 9.11
CA VAL A 117 -1.00 5.53 9.98
C VAL A 117 -0.88 6.99 9.57
N GLY A 118 -1.40 7.35 8.41
CA GLY A 118 -1.34 8.74 7.96
C GLY A 118 -1.68 8.87 6.49
N ARG A 119 -1.33 10.03 5.92
CA ARG A 119 -1.53 10.31 4.50
C ARG A 119 -0.29 10.97 3.93
N VAL A 120 -0.06 10.71 2.66
CA VAL A 120 1.10 11.27 1.97
C VAL A 120 0.86 12.76 1.71
N VAL A 121 1.86 13.59 2.00
CA VAL A 121 1.83 15.02 1.71
C VAL A 121 3.03 15.39 0.86
N GLY A 122 2.89 16.44 0.06
CA GLY A 122 3.97 16.88 -0.83
C GLY A 122 4.11 16.02 -2.08
N SER A 123 3.11 15.21 -2.40
CA SER A 123 3.12 14.35 -3.57
C SER A 123 2.49 15.06 -4.76
N ASP A 124 3.12 14.92 -5.93
CA ASP A 124 2.66 15.48 -7.20
C ASP A 124 2.00 14.40 -8.06
N HIS A 125 0.91 13.88 -7.62
CA HIS A 125 0.25 12.85 -8.43
C HIS A 125 -0.98 13.34 -9.17
#